data_01fa4fb6af0ce2f94b9445d27fca81ce
#
_entry.id   01fa4fb6af0ce2f94b9445d27fca81ce
#
_cell.length_a   1.000
_cell.length_b   1.000
_cell.length_c   1.000
_cell.angle_alpha   90.00
_cell.angle_beta   90.00
_cell.angle_gamma   90.00
#
_symmetry.space_group_name_H-M   'P 1'
#
loop_
_entity.id
_entity.type
_entity.pdbx_description
1 polymer ?
#
loop_
_entity_poly.entity_id
_entity_poly.type
_entity_poly.pdbx_seq_one_letter_code
_entity_poly.pdbx_strand_id
1 'polypeptide(L)'
;AKLHWRWGQNADVVVRMPTGAGTAAGPFHSQSNEAWFVHTPGLKVVYPSNPYDAKGLLLSAFEDPNPVLFFEHKYLYRSLKANVPLDYYNVPIGKAATASTGNDLTIITYGLGVHWALEAAAERSSYSFEILDLRTLLPLDLEAIIAAASKTGKVLVLHEDTLTAGIGGEIVALINEHCFAQLDAPVLRVASLDTPVPFAADLEKQFLASSRLLQTIDQLLAY
;
A
#
# COMPACT_ATOMS: atom_id res chain seq x y z
N ALA A 1 2.37 -14.06 -17.92
CA ALA A 1 3.16 -15.22 -17.47
C ALA A 1 2.94 -16.45 -18.32
N LYS A 2 1.68 -16.89 -18.53
CA LYS A 2 1.38 -18.10 -19.31
C LYS A 2 1.81 -17.98 -20.78
N LEU A 3 1.61 -16.80 -21.39
CA LEU A 3 2.03 -16.53 -22.76
C LEU A 3 3.57 -16.60 -22.89
N HIS A 4 4.27 -15.92 -22.00
CA HIS A 4 5.74 -15.90 -22.00
C HIS A 4 6.30 -17.30 -21.76
N TRP A 5 5.78 -18.01 -20.77
CA TRP A 5 6.26 -19.35 -20.41
C TRP A 5 6.07 -20.36 -21.54
N ARG A 6 4.93 -20.30 -22.27
CA ARG A 6 4.63 -21.27 -23.32
C ARG A 6 5.23 -20.93 -24.67
N TRP A 7 5.26 -19.65 -25.04
CA TRP A 7 5.62 -19.21 -26.39
C TRP A 7 6.71 -18.12 -26.42
N GLY A 8 7.25 -17.71 -25.29
CA GLY A 8 8.22 -16.63 -25.23
C GLY A 8 7.68 -15.25 -25.60
N GLN A 9 6.35 -15.09 -25.61
CA GLN A 9 5.68 -13.85 -25.98
C GLN A 9 5.46 -12.96 -24.77
N ASN A 10 5.66 -11.67 -24.93
CA ASN A 10 5.31 -10.66 -23.94
C ASN A 10 3.81 -10.29 -24.03
N ALA A 11 3.29 -9.71 -22.96
CA ALA A 11 1.98 -9.09 -22.94
C ALA A 11 2.12 -7.71 -22.29
N ASP A 12 2.63 -6.77 -23.06
CA ASP A 12 2.90 -5.38 -22.69
C ASP A 12 1.61 -4.55 -22.60
N VAL A 13 0.83 -4.82 -21.58
CA VAL A 13 -0.48 -4.18 -21.33
C VAL A 13 -0.47 -3.47 -20.00
N VAL A 14 -0.89 -2.22 -19.98
CA VAL A 14 -1.17 -1.46 -18.74
C VAL A 14 -2.68 -1.38 -18.54
N VAL A 15 -3.15 -1.91 -17.43
CA VAL A 15 -4.57 -1.84 -17.04
C VAL A 15 -4.69 -0.84 -15.89
N ARG A 16 -5.26 0.33 -16.14
CA ARG A 16 -5.54 1.33 -15.12
C ARG A 16 -6.82 0.97 -14.38
N MET A 17 -6.74 0.90 -13.06
CA MET A 17 -7.80 0.43 -12.17
C MET A 17 -8.16 1.50 -11.12
N PRO A 18 -9.12 2.41 -11.42
CA PRO A 18 -9.64 3.30 -10.39
C PRO A 18 -10.32 2.52 -9.28
N THR A 19 -9.87 2.72 -8.05
CA THR A 19 -10.26 1.93 -6.87
C THR A 19 -10.43 2.82 -5.63
N GLY A 20 -10.85 2.24 -4.53
CA GLY A 20 -10.84 2.88 -3.22
C GLY A 20 -12.16 3.55 -2.83
N ALA A 21 -12.39 3.58 -1.52
CA ALA A 21 -13.53 4.17 -0.83
C ALA A 21 -13.29 5.64 -0.44
N GLY A 22 -14.14 6.22 0.40
CA GLY A 22 -14.07 7.62 0.81
C GLY A 22 -14.87 8.59 -0.06
N THR A 23 -15.68 8.07 -1.00
CA THR A 23 -16.51 8.88 -1.92
C THR A 23 -17.99 8.52 -1.85
N ALA A 24 -18.42 7.72 -0.88
CA ALA A 24 -19.79 7.23 -0.69
C ALA A 24 -20.37 6.54 -1.95
N ALA A 25 -19.52 5.83 -2.72
CA ALA A 25 -19.92 5.21 -3.97
C ALA A 25 -20.31 3.72 -3.84
N GLY A 26 -20.25 3.18 -2.61
CA GLY A 26 -20.70 1.84 -2.25
C GLY A 26 -19.91 0.69 -2.88
N PRO A 27 -20.42 -0.55 -2.82
CA PRO A 27 -19.65 -1.74 -3.16
C PRO A 27 -19.31 -1.88 -4.65
N PHE A 28 -20.03 -1.18 -5.52
CA PHE A 28 -19.82 -1.28 -6.98
C PHE A 28 -18.68 -0.40 -7.50
N HIS A 29 -18.31 0.65 -6.76
CA HIS A 29 -17.33 1.64 -7.22
C HIS A 29 -16.21 1.94 -6.24
N SER A 30 -16.24 1.40 -5.02
CA SER A 30 -15.31 1.74 -3.95
C SER A 30 -14.47 0.57 -3.46
N GLN A 31 -14.64 -0.61 -4.03
CA GLN A 31 -13.92 -1.78 -3.58
C GLN A 31 -12.44 -1.67 -3.90
N SER A 32 -11.60 -2.00 -2.91
CA SER A 32 -10.18 -2.29 -3.07
C SER A 32 -10.04 -3.80 -3.26
N ASN A 33 -9.36 -4.23 -4.32
CA ASN A 33 -9.28 -5.64 -4.72
C ASN A 33 -7.90 -6.01 -5.27
N GLU A 34 -6.89 -5.28 -4.91
CA GLU A 34 -5.50 -5.50 -5.34
C GLU A 34 -4.99 -6.89 -4.95
N ALA A 35 -5.44 -7.46 -3.82
CA ALA A 35 -5.03 -8.78 -3.37
C ALA A 35 -5.38 -9.89 -4.37
N TRP A 36 -6.47 -9.77 -5.13
CA TRP A 36 -6.83 -10.74 -6.16
C TRP A 36 -5.77 -10.82 -7.26
N PHE A 37 -5.17 -9.70 -7.61
CA PHE A 37 -4.18 -9.61 -8.67
C PHE A 37 -2.77 -9.91 -8.18
N VAL A 38 -2.45 -9.58 -6.94
CA VAL A 38 -1.18 -9.95 -6.30
C VAL A 38 -1.03 -11.47 -6.23
N HIS A 39 -2.13 -12.21 -6.03
CA HIS A 39 -2.11 -13.68 -6.04
C HIS A 39 -1.91 -14.29 -7.44
N THR A 40 -1.88 -13.49 -8.50
CA THR A 40 -1.77 -13.98 -9.88
C THR A 40 -0.33 -13.89 -10.41
N PRO A 41 0.43 -15.00 -10.50
CA PRO A 41 1.81 -14.99 -10.98
C PRO A 41 1.94 -14.42 -12.39
N GLY A 42 2.94 -13.56 -12.60
CA GLY A 42 3.27 -12.94 -13.89
C GLY A 42 2.58 -11.62 -14.16
N LEU A 43 1.73 -11.14 -13.25
CA LEU A 43 1.28 -9.75 -13.24
C LEU A 43 2.27 -8.88 -12.44
N LYS A 44 2.28 -7.59 -12.72
CA LYS A 44 2.82 -6.56 -11.83
C LYS A 44 1.67 -5.72 -11.30
N VAL A 45 1.75 -5.33 -10.03
CA VAL A 45 0.70 -4.55 -9.36
C VAL A 45 1.33 -3.30 -8.75
N VAL A 46 0.91 -2.13 -9.22
CA VAL A 46 1.43 -0.83 -8.83
C VAL A 46 0.32 0.01 -8.21
N TYR A 47 0.61 0.71 -7.12
CA TYR A 47 -0.38 1.51 -6.41
C TYR A 47 0.27 2.78 -5.80
N PRO A 48 0.44 3.87 -6.57
CA PRO A 48 1.05 5.10 -6.11
C PRO A 48 0.20 5.83 -5.06
N SER A 49 0.87 6.57 -4.19
CA SER A 49 0.26 7.41 -3.16
C SER A 49 0.27 8.90 -3.49
N ASN A 50 1.03 9.33 -4.48
CA ASN A 50 1.24 10.74 -4.78
C ASN A 50 1.41 11.00 -6.30
N PRO A 51 1.22 12.25 -6.79
CA PRO A 51 1.28 12.56 -8.22
C PRO A 51 2.65 12.34 -8.88
N TYR A 52 3.76 12.53 -8.15
CA TYR A 52 5.10 12.29 -8.67
C TYR A 52 5.28 10.80 -9.00
N ASP A 53 5.01 9.95 -8.03
CA ASP A 53 5.11 8.50 -8.23
C ASP A 53 4.08 7.99 -9.25
N ALA A 54 2.86 8.56 -9.26
CA ALA A 54 1.84 8.19 -10.24
C ALA A 54 2.32 8.40 -11.68
N LYS A 55 2.94 9.56 -11.99
CA LYS A 55 3.53 9.81 -13.31
C LYS A 55 4.69 8.87 -13.59
N GLY A 56 5.69 8.82 -12.70
CA GLY A 56 6.91 8.05 -12.93
C GLY A 56 6.68 6.54 -13.03
N LEU A 57 5.80 5.99 -12.18
CA LEU A 57 5.42 4.58 -12.24
C LEU A 57 4.56 4.24 -13.46
N LEU A 58 3.71 5.16 -13.91
CA LEU A 58 2.91 4.95 -15.12
C LEU A 58 3.81 4.90 -16.38
N LEU A 59 4.81 5.76 -16.45
CA LEU A 59 5.81 5.72 -17.52
C LEU A 59 6.62 4.42 -17.47
N SER A 60 7.05 3.99 -16.28
CA SER A 60 7.70 2.69 -16.11
C SER A 60 6.80 1.50 -16.49
N ALA A 61 5.49 1.60 -16.21
CA ALA A 61 4.53 0.56 -16.58
C ALA A 61 4.38 0.42 -18.11
N PHE A 62 4.44 1.53 -18.87
CA PHE A 62 4.41 1.48 -20.33
C PHE A 62 5.68 0.91 -20.97
N GLU A 63 6.80 0.95 -20.24
CA GLU A 63 8.06 0.37 -20.70
C GLU A 63 8.25 -1.10 -20.29
N ASP A 64 7.40 -1.59 -19.38
CA ASP A 64 7.51 -2.95 -18.88
C ASP A 64 6.94 -3.97 -19.90
N PRO A 65 7.67 -5.05 -20.22
CA PRO A 65 7.20 -6.06 -21.15
C PRO A 65 6.15 -7.01 -20.57
N ASN A 66 5.77 -6.84 -19.29
CA ASN A 66 4.77 -7.67 -18.63
C ASN A 66 3.48 -6.88 -18.37
N PRO A 67 2.35 -7.57 -18.14
CA PRO A 67 1.11 -6.91 -17.78
C PRO A 67 1.26 -6.17 -16.44
N VAL A 68 0.95 -4.87 -16.42
CA VAL A 68 0.98 -4.04 -15.22
C VAL A 68 -0.44 -3.61 -14.88
N LEU A 69 -0.90 -3.97 -13.69
CA LEU A 69 -2.14 -3.46 -13.12
C LEU A 69 -1.80 -2.21 -12.31
N PHE A 70 -2.27 -1.08 -12.78
CA PHE A 70 -1.99 0.24 -12.22
C PHE A 70 -3.20 0.72 -11.42
N PHE A 71 -3.18 0.50 -10.09
CA PHE A 71 -4.23 0.92 -9.18
C PHE A 71 -4.14 2.42 -8.90
N GLU A 72 -5.28 3.10 -8.91
CA GLU A 72 -5.38 4.55 -8.70
C GLU A 72 -6.48 4.85 -7.70
N HIS A 73 -6.13 5.37 -6.54
CA HIS A 73 -7.12 5.68 -5.52
C HIS A 73 -7.96 6.91 -5.91
N LYS A 74 -9.27 6.73 -6.09
CA LYS A 74 -10.17 7.78 -6.58
C LYS A 74 -10.23 9.01 -5.70
N TYR A 75 -10.14 8.84 -4.39
CA TYR A 75 -10.10 9.96 -3.46
C TYR A 75 -8.89 10.86 -3.72
N LEU A 76 -7.72 10.29 -4.02
CA LEU A 76 -6.49 11.03 -4.29
C LEU A 76 -6.55 11.88 -5.58
N TYR A 77 -7.37 11.53 -6.56
CA TYR A 77 -7.51 12.32 -7.78
C TYR A 77 -7.92 13.78 -7.53
N ARG A 78 -8.64 14.05 -6.45
CA ARG A 78 -9.20 15.38 -6.17
C ARG A 78 -8.69 16.00 -4.88
N SER A 79 -8.26 15.18 -3.91
CA SER A 79 -7.78 15.65 -2.62
C SER A 79 -6.30 16.05 -2.62
N LEU A 80 -5.50 15.52 -3.57
CA LEU A 80 -4.07 15.73 -3.59
C LEU A 80 -3.63 16.49 -4.84
N LYS A 81 -2.80 17.52 -4.62
CA LYS A 81 -2.14 18.30 -5.67
C LYS A 81 -0.66 18.43 -5.35
N ALA A 82 0.20 18.26 -6.34
CA ALA A 82 1.63 18.47 -6.21
C ALA A 82 2.23 19.00 -7.52
N ASN A 83 3.35 19.69 -7.42
CA ASN A 83 4.16 20.03 -8.58
C ASN A 83 4.85 18.76 -9.09
N VAL A 84 4.63 18.43 -10.34
CA VAL A 84 5.22 17.27 -11.00
C VAL A 84 6.13 17.77 -12.12
N PRO A 85 7.40 17.30 -12.23
CA PRO A 85 8.29 17.67 -13.32
C PRO A 85 7.64 17.40 -14.68
N LEU A 86 7.80 18.35 -15.63
CA LEU A 86 7.30 18.18 -17.00
C LEU A 86 8.13 17.17 -17.79
N ASP A 87 9.43 17.13 -17.51
CA ASP A 87 10.37 16.24 -18.17
C ASP A 87 10.01 14.76 -17.94
N TYR A 88 10.53 13.92 -18.82
CA TYR A 88 10.41 12.48 -18.71
C TYR A 88 11.25 11.96 -17.52
N TYR A 89 10.66 11.10 -16.70
CA TYR A 89 11.36 10.37 -15.63
C TYR A 89 10.61 9.10 -15.28
N ASN A 90 11.33 8.09 -14.84
CA ASN A 90 10.80 6.83 -14.38
C ASN A 90 10.92 6.71 -12.85
N VAL A 91 9.96 6.03 -12.24
CA VAL A 91 10.07 5.49 -10.89
C VAL A 91 10.14 3.97 -11.01
N PRO A 92 11.16 3.31 -10.48
CA PRO A 92 11.33 1.87 -10.65
C PRO A 92 10.18 1.08 -10.04
N ILE A 93 9.59 0.16 -10.81
CA ILE A 93 8.63 -0.83 -10.29
C ILE A 93 9.38 -1.81 -9.38
N GLY A 94 8.79 -2.14 -8.24
CA GLY A 94 9.41 -3.03 -7.24
C GLY A 94 10.34 -2.30 -6.25
N LYS A 95 10.28 -0.97 -6.19
CA LYS A 95 11.03 -0.18 -5.22
C LYS A 95 10.09 0.69 -4.37
N ALA A 96 10.19 0.50 -3.06
CA ALA A 96 9.48 1.29 -2.06
C ALA A 96 10.10 2.68 -1.86
N ALA A 97 9.41 3.56 -1.16
CA ALA A 97 9.91 4.86 -0.74
C ALA A 97 9.63 5.11 0.74
N THR A 98 10.55 5.78 1.42
CA THR A 98 10.32 6.26 2.77
C THR A 98 9.55 7.59 2.71
N ALA A 99 8.31 7.58 3.20
CA ALA A 99 7.46 8.78 3.28
C ALA A 99 7.73 9.60 4.56
N SER A 100 8.17 8.95 5.64
CA SER A 100 8.63 9.57 6.88
C SER A 100 9.70 8.70 7.52
N THR A 101 10.66 9.33 8.18
CA THR A 101 11.73 8.61 8.91
C THR A 101 11.49 8.72 10.40
N GLY A 102 11.56 7.59 11.11
CA GLY A 102 11.37 7.50 12.55
C GLY A 102 12.00 6.25 13.16
N ASN A 103 11.96 6.15 14.50
CA ASN A 103 12.61 5.07 15.23
C ASN A 103 11.70 4.35 16.22
N ASP A 104 10.47 4.82 16.45
CA ASP A 104 9.58 4.26 17.48
C ASP A 104 8.64 3.18 16.93
N LEU A 105 8.15 3.35 15.71
CA LEU A 105 7.24 2.42 15.05
C LEU A 105 7.32 2.53 13.53
N THR A 106 7.31 1.38 12.83
CA THR A 106 7.22 1.31 11.37
C THR A 106 5.78 1.08 10.93
N ILE A 107 5.30 1.91 9.98
CA ILE A 107 4.03 1.68 9.27
C ILE A 107 4.36 1.36 7.82
N ILE A 108 4.01 0.15 7.38
CA ILE A 108 4.17 -0.30 6.00
C ILE A 108 2.80 -0.19 5.31
N THR A 109 2.74 0.57 4.22
CA THR A 109 1.48 0.91 3.58
C THR A 109 1.64 1.28 2.10
N TYR A 110 0.55 1.66 1.43
CA TYR A 110 0.52 2.11 0.04
C TYR A 110 -0.75 2.93 -0.25
N GLY A 111 -0.78 3.63 -1.38
CA GLY A 111 -1.95 4.38 -1.83
C GLY A 111 -2.44 5.39 -0.80
N LEU A 112 -3.75 5.41 -0.50
CA LEU A 112 -4.32 6.33 0.49
C LEU A 112 -3.81 6.06 1.92
N GLY A 113 -3.41 4.83 2.23
CA GLY A 113 -2.87 4.45 3.53
C GLY A 113 -1.64 5.25 3.94
N VAL A 114 -0.83 5.74 2.99
CA VAL A 114 0.32 6.62 3.27
C VAL A 114 -0.15 7.93 3.92
N HIS A 115 -1.24 8.51 3.43
CA HIS A 115 -1.78 9.76 3.97
C HIS A 115 -2.39 9.54 5.36
N TRP A 116 -3.11 8.44 5.58
CA TRP A 116 -3.60 8.07 6.92
C TRP A 116 -2.46 7.86 7.92
N ALA A 117 -1.36 7.23 7.49
CA ALA A 117 -0.18 7.04 8.32
C ALA A 117 0.49 8.37 8.69
N LEU A 118 0.63 9.30 7.74
CA LEU A 118 1.18 10.63 7.96
C LEU A 118 0.30 11.47 8.90
N GLU A 119 -1.02 11.42 8.75
CA GLU A 119 -1.99 12.07 9.63
C GLU A 119 -1.89 11.51 11.06
N ALA A 120 -1.86 10.19 11.20
CA ALA A 120 -1.71 9.53 12.50
C ALA A 120 -0.37 9.86 13.18
N ALA A 121 0.72 9.94 12.42
CA ALA A 121 2.01 10.37 12.93
C ALA A 121 1.99 11.83 13.45
N ALA A 122 1.29 12.72 12.75
CA ALA A 122 1.11 14.10 13.18
C ALA A 122 0.29 14.20 14.50
N GLU A 123 -0.73 13.34 14.66
CA GLU A 123 -1.53 13.26 15.90
C GLU A 123 -0.75 12.65 17.08
N ARG A 124 0.28 11.87 16.82
CA ARG A 124 1.16 11.23 17.82
C ARG A 124 2.57 11.85 17.81
N SER A 125 2.65 13.17 17.75
CA SER A 125 3.88 13.96 17.55
C SER A 125 4.98 13.76 18.61
N SER A 126 4.68 13.09 19.73
CA SER A 126 5.69 12.67 20.73
C SER A 126 6.50 11.44 20.33
N TYR A 127 6.11 10.76 19.26
CA TYR A 127 6.78 9.60 18.69
C TYR A 127 7.22 9.86 17.26
N SER A 128 8.23 9.13 16.81
CA SER A 128 8.75 9.19 15.45
C SER A 128 8.41 7.93 14.66
N PHE A 129 7.84 8.10 13.46
CA PHE A 129 7.35 6.99 12.66
C PHE A 129 8.18 6.80 11.40
N GLU A 130 8.65 5.58 11.18
CA GLU A 130 9.13 5.13 9.87
C GLU A 130 7.90 4.76 9.03
N ILE A 131 7.62 5.50 7.97
CA ILE A 131 6.49 5.22 7.06
C ILE A 131 7.06 4.79 5.72
N LEU A 132 6.84 3.51 5.39
CA LEU A 132 7.26 2.91 4.14
C LEU A 132 6.09 2.84 3.16
N ASP A 133 6.16 3.60 2.07
CA ASP A 133 5.27 3.51 0.93
C ASP A 133 5.76 2.43 -0.04
N LEU A 134 5.03 1.34 -0.13
CA LEU A 134 5.39 0.22 -0.99
C LEU A 134 5.39 0.56 -2.48
N ARG A 135 4.51 1.46 -2.94
CA ARG A 135 4.32 1.86 -4.35
C ARG A 135 4.03 0.71 -5.31
N THR A 136 4.65 -0.44 -5.08
CA THR A 136 4.47 -1.68 -5.84
C THR A 136 4.13 -2.83 -4.91
N LEU A 137 3.04 -3.54 -5.22
CA LEU A 137 2.58 -4.68 -4.44
C LEU A 137 3.05 -6.02 -5.01
N LEU A 138 3.38 -6.04 -6.31
CA LEU A 138 3.99 -7.18 -6.98
C LEU A 138 4.90 -6.68 -8.13
N PRO A 139 6.22 -6.90 -8.05
CA PRO A 139 6.95 -7.50 -6.92
C PRO A 139 7.06 -6.54 -5.72
N LEU A 140 7.09 -7.07 -4.51
CA LEU A 140 7.39 -6.31 -3.29
C LEU A 140 8.89 -5.96 -3.21
N ASP A 141 9.22 -4.81 -2.64
CA ASP A 141 10.59 -4.47 -2.21
C ASP A 141 10.88 -5.11 -0.84
N LEU A 142 11.22 -6.40 -0.86
CA LEU A 142 11.47 -7.16 0.35
C LEU A 142 12.63 -6.58 1.18
N GLU A 143 13.67 -6.07 0.52
CA GLU A 143 14.83 -5.46 1.20
C GLU A 143 14.41 -4.23 2.00
N ALA A 144 13.58 -3.36 1.42
CA ALA A 144 13.07 -2.17 2.11
C ALA A 144 12.13 -2.55 3.28
N ILE A 145 11.28 -3.57 3.10
CA ILE A 145 10.40 -4.09 4.16
C ILE A 145 11.23 -4.60 5.34
N ILE A 146 12.24 -5.43 5.09
CA ILE A 146 13.15 -5.98 6.12
C ILE A 146 13.90 -4.85 6.84
N ALA A 147 14.45 -3.91 6.08
CA ALA A 147 15.20 -2.78 6.65
C ALA A 147 14.32 -1.92 7.57
N ALA A 148 13.10 -1.57 7.13
CA ALA A 148 12.18 -0.76 7.91
C ALA A 148 11.67 -1.51 9.16
N ALA A 149 11.32 -2.79 9.04
CA ALA A 149 10.86 -3.61 10.15
C ALA A 149 11.94 -3.81 11.22
N SER A 150 13.17 -4.12 10.79
CA SER A 150 14.31 -4.33 11.70
C SER A 150 14.78 -3.04 12.40
N LYS A 151 14.47 -1.87 11.81
CA LYS A 151 14.87 -0.57 12.36
C LYS A 151 14.14 -0.22 13.66
N THR A 152 12.84 -0.53 13.74
CA THR A 152 12.01 -0.10 14.88
C THR A 152 11.57 -1.25 15.78
N GLY A 153 11.63 -2.50 15.32
CA GLY A 153 11.16 -3.67 16.05
C GLY A 153 9.63 -3.74 16.27
N LYS A 154 8.90 -2.64 16.04
CA LYS A 154 7.45 -2.52 16.16
C LYS A 154 6.87 -2.18 14.80
N VAL A 155 6.02 -3.05 14.27
CA VAL A 155 5.54 -2.93 12.88
C VAL A 155 4.03 -3.00 12.77
N LEU A 156 3.47 -2.04 12.04
CA LEU A 156 2.07 -2.00 11.64
C LEU A 156 1.98 -2.10 10.12
N VAL A 157 1.20 -3.05 9.60
CA VAL A 157 0.86 -3.11 8.18
C VAL A 157 -0.54 -2.53 7.99
N LEU A 158 -0.63 -1.46 7.20
CA LEU A 158 -1.85 -0.70 6.95
C LEU A 158 -2.26 -0.79 5.48
N HIS A 159 -3.51 -1.18 5.21
CA HIS A 159 -4.08 -1.14 3.85
C HIS A 159 -5.59 -0.93 3.85
N GLU A 160 -6.14 -0.50 2.72
CA GLU A 160 -7.57 -0.26 2.58
C GLU A 160 -8.37 -1.51 2.21
N ASP A 161 -7.80 -2.47 1.50
CA ASP A 161 -8.46 -3.74 1.23
C ASP A 161 -8.90 -4.43 2.54
N THR A 162 -9.81 -5.39 2.46
CA THR A 162 -10.32 -6.10 3.63
C THR A 162 -9.21 -6.85 4.39
N LEU A 163 -9.43 -7.11 5.68
CA LEU A 163 -8.42 -7.74 6.54
C LEU A 163 -8.13 -9.18 6.13
N THR A 164 -9.19 -9.95 5.84
CA THR A 164 -9.06 -11.36 5.48
C THR A 164 -8.50 -11.50 4.06
N ALA A 165 -7.39 -12.23 3.92
CA ALA A 165 -6.70 -12.49 2.66
C ALA A 165 -6.20 -11.22 1.92
N GLY A 166 -6.18 -10.05 2.56
CA GLY A 166 -5.50 -8.87 2.04
C GLY A 166 -3.98 -9.05 2.06
N ILE A 167 -3.26 -8.26 1.25
CA ILE A 167 -1.79 -8.35 1.09
C ILE A 167 -1.02 -8.18 2.42
N GLY A 168 -1.64 -7.53 3.41
CA GLY A 168 -1.04 -7.40 4.75
C GLY A 168 -0.71 -8.72 5.41
N GLY A 169 -1.44 -9.79 5.09
CA GLY A 169 -1.11 -11.15 5.58
C GLY A 169 0.20 -11.66 5.03
N GLU A 170 0.47 -11.46 3.74
CA GLU A 170 1.74 -11.82 3.11
C GLU A 170 2.91 -11.01 3.67
N ILE A 171 2.74 -9.70 3.81
CA ILE A 171 3.78 -8.83 4.37
C ILE A 171 4.14 -9.25 5.81
N VAL A 172 3.14 -9.58 6.64
CA VAL A 172 3.38 -10.10 8.00
C VAL A 172 4.14 -11.42 7.98
N ALA A 173 3.82 -12.33 7.06
CA ALA A 173 4.55 -13.60 6.90
C ALA A 173 6.01 -13.34 6.55
N LEU A 174 6.30 -12.49 5.55
CA LEU A 174 7.66 -12.11 5.15
C LEU A 174 8.46 -11.47 6.30
N ILE A 175 7.84 -10.55 7.07
CA ILE A 175 8.48 -9.95 8.23
C ILE A 175 8.81 -11.01 9.29
N ASN A 176 7.88 -11.92 9.56
CA ASN A 176 8.12 -13.01 10.52
C ASN A 176 9.23 -13.95 10.07
N GLU A 177 9.31 -14.28 8.78
CA GLU A 177 10.36 -15.15 8.23
C GLU A 177 11.75 -14.51 8.30
N HIS A 178 11.85 -13.19 8.07
CA HIS A 178 13.14 -12.52 7.92
C HIS A 178 13.56 -11.65 9.10
N CYS A 179 12.63 -11.19 9.94
CA CYS A 179 12.88 -10.20 10.99
C CYS A 179 12.42 -10.65 12.39
N PHE A 180 12.02 -11.91 12.60
CA PHE A 180 11.44 -12.35 13.88
C PHE A 180 12.32 -12.00 15.09
N ALA A 181 13.64 -12.18 14.97
CA ALA A 181 14.58 -11.91 16.06
C ALA A 181 14.80 -10.40 16.35
N GLN A 182 14.32 -9.51 15.47
CA GLN A 182 14.41 -8.06 15.61
C GLN A 182 13.10 -7.42 16.08
N LEU A 183 12.03 -8.24 16.26
CA LEU A 183 10.72 -7.72 16.66
C LEU A 183 10.62 -7.58 18.19
N ASP A 184 10.18 -6.42 18.64
CA ASP A 184 9.86 -6.10 20.04
C ASP A 184 8.38 -6.31 20.37
N ALA A 185 7.54 -6.46 19.34
CA ALA A 185 6.09 -6.64 19.45
C ALA A 185 5.56 -7.54 18.31
N PRO A 186 4.34 -8.11 18.45
CA PRO A 186 3.69 -8.75 17.32
C PRO A 186 3.48 -7.77 16.17
N VAL A 187 3.68 -8.19 14.93
CA VAL A 187 3.31 -7.38 13.76
C VAL A 187 1.80 -7.31 13.69
N LEU A 188 1.23 -6.11 13.80
CA LEU A 188 -0.22 -5.89 13.73
C LEU A 188 -0.64 -5.44 12.33
N ARG A 189 -1.90 -5.72 11.98
CA ARG A 189 -2.52 -5.28 10.73
C ARG A 189 -3.71 -4.38 11.02
N VAL A 190 -3.81 -3.27 10.29
CA VAL A 190 -5.02 -2.45 10.21
C VAL A 190 -5.49 -2.44 8.77
N ALA A 191 -6.71 -2.88 8.55
CA ALA A 191 -7.33 -2.98 7.25
C ALA A 191 -8.82 -2.61 7.34
N SER A 192 -9.51 -2.49 6.21
CA SER A 192 -10.95 -2.30 6.24
C SER A 192 -11.68 -3.54 6.75
N LEU A 193 -12.94 -3.39 7.15
CA LEU A 193 -13.76 -4.48 7.66
C LEU A 193 -14.04 -5.51 6.56
N ASP A 194 -14.19 -6.77 6.94
CA ASP A 194 -14.57 -7.88 6.03
C ASP A 194 -16.07 -7.81 5.67
N THR A 195 -16.48 -6.68 5.09
CA THR A 195 -17.85 -6.40 4.65
C THR A 195 -17.83 -5.70 3.30
N PRO A 196 -18.93 -5.70 2.53
CA PRO A 196 -19.06 -4.81 1.38
C PRO A 196 -18.93 -3.34 1.80
N VAL A 197 -18.39 -2.50 0.92
CA VAL A 197 -18.24 -1.05 1.17
C VAL A 197 -19.61 -0.41 1.30
N PRO A 198 -19.95 0.27 2.42
CA PRO A 198 -21.24 0.92 2.60
C PRO A 198 -21.43 2.14 1.67
N PHE A 199 -22.69 2.45 1.32
CA PHE A 199 -23.05 3.71 0.65
C PHE A 199 -23.14 4.90 1.61
N ALA A 200 -23.63 4.68 2.84
CA ALA A 200 -23.77 5.76 3.80
C ALA A 200 -22.39 6.23 4.28
N ALA A 201 -22.12 7.53 4.17
CA ALA A 201 -20.80 8.10 4.47
C ALA A 201 -20.28 7.79 5.88
N ASP A 202 -21.18 7.78 6.90
CA ASP A 202 -20.78 7.47 8.27
C ASP A 202 -20.44 5.98 8.46
N LEU A 203 -21.10 5.08 7.73
CA LEU A 203 -20.76 3.66 7.73
C LEU A 203 -19.49 3.40 6.91
N GLU A 204 -19.30 4.11 5.78
CA GLU A 204 -18.07 4.04 5.01
C GLU A 204 -16.85 4.45 5.86
N LYS A 205 -16.96 5.52 6.66
CA LYS A 205 -15.90 5.92 7.60
C LYS A 205 -15.57 4.83 8.62
N GLN A 206 -16.59 4.15 9.16
CA GLN A 206 -16.39 3.04 10.10
C GLN A 206 -15.81 1.80 9.42
N PHE A 207 -16.15 1.56 8.17
CA PHE A 207 -15.60 0.48 7.35
C PHE A 207 -14.10 0.65 7.14
N LEU A 208 -13.63 1.87 6.83
CA LEU A 208 -12.25 2.15 6.47
C LEU A 208 -11.25 1.85 7.61
N ALA A 209 -10.06 1.41 7.23
CA ALA A 209 -8.94 1.11 8.09
C ALA A 209 -8.56 2.28 9.02
N SER A 210 -8.64 3.51 8.53
CA SER A 210 -8.27 4.74 9.26
C SER A 210 -9.02 4.89 10.59
N SER A 211 -10.26 4.39 10.71
CA SER A 211 -11.05 4.48 11.95
C SER A 211 -10.47 3.70 13.14
N ARG A 212 -9.55 2.75 12.89
CA ARG A 212 -8.92 1.89 13.89
C ARG A 212 -7.42 2.13 14.04
N LEU A 213 -6.85 2.99 13.18
CA LEU A 213 -5.41 3.16 13.05
C LEU A 213 -4.76 3.66 14.34
N LEU A 214 -5.27 4.74 14.93
CA LEU A 214 -4.70 5.34 16.15
C LEU A 214 -4.72 4.39 17.33
N GLN A 215 -5.82 3.65 17.53
CA GLN A 215 -5.92 2.66 18.61
C GLN A 215 -4.86 1.55 18.46
N THR A 216 -4.60 1.09 17.25
CA THR A 216 -3.60 0.05 16.99
C THR A 216 -2.17 0.59 17.14
N ILE A 217 -1.93 1.84 16.75
CA ILE A 217 -0.65 2.53 17.02
C ILE A 217 -0.40 2.60 18.52
N ASP A 218 -1.37 3.07 19.31
CA ASP A 218 -1.26 3.18 20.77
C ASP A 218 -1.00 1.81 21.42
N GLN A 219 -1.62 0.74 20.92
CA GLN A 219 -1.37 -0.61 21.35
C GLN A 219 0.08 -1.05 21.10
N LEU A 220 0.63 -0.79 19.90
CA LEU A 220 2.01 -1.14 19.57
C LEU A 220 3.04 -0.31 20.34
N LEU A 221 2.76 0.97 20.58
CA LEU A 221 3.65 1.84 21.34
C LEU A 221 3.73 1.44 22.82
N ALA A 222 2.72 0.72 23.33
CA ALA A 222 2.68 0.24 24.71
C ALA A 222 3.56 -1.01 24.97
N TYR A 223 4.03 -1.71 23.93
CA TYR A 223 5.03 -2.77 24.05
C TYR A 223 6.41 -2.18 24.38
#